data_9e8ecbc31a23258560464a145f735d8b
#
_entry.id   9e8ecbc31a23258560464a145f735d8b
#
_cell.length_a   1.000
_cell.length_b   1.000
_cell.length_c   1.000
_cell.angle_alpha   90.00
_cell.angle_beta   90.00
_cell.angle_gamma   90.00
#
_symmetry.space_group_name_H-M   'P 1'
#
loop_
_entity.id
_entity.type
_entity.pdbx_description
1 polymer ?
#
loop_
_entity_poly.entity_id
_entity_poly.type
_entity_poly.pdbx_seq_one_letter_code
_entity_poly.pdbx_strand_id
1 'polypeptide(L)'
;SSRSGKTAALKFALSFRGDPMKMIGNFNSTAVGLERRAGMLKHLPLGIDELQQIARNLTPAMAVYQLGNGQGKTRGMKNGGLQETLTWRNSIMTTGEEPLSSENSMDGVISRAIELYGAPIDDPEFGRLVHQVSEANYGFAGRIYIRHLIDHVISEKGKLESDYHDLRARLKEAFDAKDLGEAGVHVDSVAVMCLADLYAAQCLYDEATLPIETIIREVIDMGVAVLVNVKEQEKEDSIERAWSFVQGWVASNRNCFKPH
;
A
#
# COMPACT_ATOMS: atom_id res chain seq x y z
N SER A 1 13.31 10.64 -7.62
CA SER A 1 14.75 10.38 -7.79
C SER A 1 14.99 8.89 -7.98
N SER A 2 15.64 8.48 -9.05
CA SER A 2 15.85 7.07 -9.45
C SER A 2 16.74 6.25 -8.50
N ARG A 3 17.08 6.77 -7.32
CA ARG A 3 17.98 6.14 -6.33
C ARG A 3 17.39 6.02 -4.93
N SER A 4 16.08 6.10 -4.78
CA SER A 4 15.41 6.08 -3.47
C SER A 4 15.11 4.67 -2.92
N GLY A 5 15.63 3.61 -3.52
CA GLY A 5 15.43 2.23 -3.08
C GLY A 5 14.00 1.67 -3.26
N LYS A 6 13.08 2.40 -3.90
CA LYS A 6 11.67 1.99 -4.06
C LYS A 6 11.51 0.61 -4.71
N THR A 7 12.18 0.40 -5.85
CA THR A 7 12.14 -0.90 -6.56
C THR A 7 12.79 -2.02 -5.74
N ALA A 8 13.85 -1.73 -4.98
CA ALA A 8 14.48 -2.70 -4.09
C ALA A 8 13.54 -3.11 -2.96
N ALA A 9 12.85 -2.16 -2.33
CA ALA A 9 11.84 -2.44 -1.30
C ALA A 9 10.67 -3.26 -1.86
N LEU A 10 10.17 -2.93 -3.06
CA LEU A 10 9.11 -3.69 -3.72
C LEU A 10 9.55 -5.13 -4.02
N LYS A 11 10.76 -5.33 -4.55
CA LYS A 11 11.34 -6.66 -4.78
C LYS A 11 11.48 -7.46 -3.49
N PHE A 12 11.96 -6.81 -2.44
CA PHE A 12 12.09 -7.43 -1.13
C PHE A 12 10.73 -7.92 -0.62
N ALA A 13 9.70 -7.09 -0.63
CA ALA A 13 8.36 -7.47 -0.20
C ALA A 13 7.79 -8.65 -1.01
N LEU A 14 8.02 -8.70 -2.32
CA LEU A 14 7.56 -9.79 -3.18
C LEU A 14 8.37 -11.07 -2.99
N SER A 15 9.65 -10.97 -2.62
CA SER A 15 10.54 -12.13 -2.42
C SER A 15 10.04 -13.08 -1.33
N PHE A 16 9.24 -12.60 -0.38
CA PHE A 16 8.59 -13.46 0.62
C PHE A 16 7.72 -14.54 -0.02
N ARG A 17 7.15 -14.29 -1.19
CA ARG A 17 6.20 -15.21 -1.85
C ARG A 17 6.79 -15.96 -3.05
N GLY A 18 7.76 -15.40 -3.73
CA GLY A 18 8.34 -16.02 -4.92
C GLY A 18 9.40 -15.16 -5.57
N ASP A 19 9.80 -15.55 -6.78
CA ASP A 19 10.80 -14.85 -7.58
C ASP A 19 10.31 -13.40 -7.87
N PRO A 20 10.91 -12.38 -7.25
CA PRO A 20 10.45 -11.01 -7.40
C PRO A 20 10.56 -10.53 -8.84
N MET A 21 11.52 -11.04 -9.64
CA MET A 21 11.69 -10.64 -11.04
C MET A 21 10.51 -11.09 -11.91
N LYS A 22 9.84 -12.19 -11.55
CA LYS A 22 8.64 -12.68 -12.23
C LYS A 22 7.34 -12.09 -11.65
N MET A 23 7.37 -11.68 -10.40
CA MET A 23 6.19 -11.17 -9.70
C MET A 23 5.95 -9.69 -9.95
N ILE A 24 6.99 -8.90 -10.19
CA ILE A 24 6.85 -7.48 -10.54
C ILE A 24 6.22 -7.33 -11.93
N GLY A 25 5.18 -6.51 -12.01
CA GLY A 25 4.65 -5.93 -13.23
C GLY A 25 5.12 -4.50 -13.39
N ASN A 26 4.92 -3.94 -14.55
CA ASN A 26 5.00 -2.51 -14.78
C ASN A 26 3.64 -1.97 -15.20
N PHE A 27 3.44 -0.69 -15.03
CA PHE A 27 2.21 -0.02 -15.43
C PHE A 27 2.06 0.16 -16.94
N ASN A 28 3.05 -0.15 -17.75
CA ASN A 28 2.91 -0.19 -19.22
C ASN A 28 2.02 -1.38 -19.65
N SER A 29 0.95 -1.59 -18.90
CA SER A 29 -0.04 -2.63 -19.10
C SER A 29 -1.40 -1.99 -19.36
N THR A 30 -2.23 -2.64 -20.15
CA THR A 30 -3.62 -2.21 -20.31
C THR A 30 -4.42 -2.49 -19.02
N ALA A 31 -5.52 -1.76 -18.83
CA ALA A 31 -6.46 -2.02 -17.71
C ALA A 31 -6.89 -3.50 -17.64
N VAL A 32 -7.13 -4.13 -18.82
CA VAL A 32 -7.47 -5.56 -18.91
C VAL A 32 -6.30 -6.46 -18.48
N GLY A 33 -5.08 -6.07 -18.81
CA GLY A 33 -3.87 -6.79 -18.39
C GLY A 33 -3.71 -6.79 -16.89
N LEU A 34 -3.93 -5.64 -16.24
CA LEU A 34 -3.90 -5.50 -14.78
C LEU A 34 -5.00 -6.34 -14.10
N GLU A 35 -6.25 -6.29 -14.60
CA GLU A 35 -7.34 -7.14 -14.10
C GLU A 35 -7.00 -8.63 -14.17
N ARG A 36 -6.47 -9.09 -15.31
CA ARG A 36 -6.11 -10.51 -15.51
C ARG A 36 -4.99 -10.92 -14.57
N ARG A 37 -4.00 -10.05 -14.37
CA ARG A 37 -2.91 -10.32 -13.44
C ARG A 37 -3.39 -10.39 -12.00
N ALA A 38 -4.21 -9.44 -11.55
CA ALA A 38 -4.82 -9.46 -10.24
C ALA A 38 -5.70 -10.71 -10.03
N GLY A 39 -6.54 -11.04 -11.00
CA GLY A 39 -7.40 -12.23 -10.97
C GLY A 39 -6.62 -13.55 -10.99
N MET A 40 -5.45 -13.60 -11.65
CA MET A 40 -4.57 -14.77 -11.63
C MET A 40 -3.89 -14.95 -10.27
N LEU A 41 -3.45 -13.86 -9.65
CA LEU A 41 -2.81 -13.89 -8.33
C LEU A 41 -3.80 -14.16 -7.19
N LYS A 42 -5.08 -13.80 -7.35
CA LYS A 42 -6.15 -14.02 -6.36
C LYS A 42 -5.85 -13.38 -5.00
N HIS A 43 -5.15 -14.11 -4.13
CA HIS A 43 -4.82 -13.70 -2.76
C HIS A 43 -3.32 -13.43 -2.57
N LEU A 44 -2.49 -13.66 -3.61
CA LEU A 44 -1.07 -13.37 -3.55
C LEU A 44 -0.82 -11.88 -3.80
N PRO A 45 0.23 -11.30 -3.22
CA PRO A 45 0.54 -9.90 -3.41
C PRO A 45 0.83 -9.58 -4.89
N LEU A 46 0.37 -8.43 -5.34
CA LEU A 46 0.64 -7.88 -6.66
C LEU A 46 1.57 -6.67 -6.53
N GLY A 47 2.75 -6.78 -7.12
CA GLY A 47 3.70 -5.67 -7.22
C GLY A 47 3.66 -5.03 -8.60
N ILE A 48 3.59 -3.70 -8.65
CA ILE A 48 3.62 -2.93 -9.91
C ILE A 48 4.60 -1.78 -9.74
N ASP A 49 5.65 -1.78 -10.55
CA ASP A 49 6.68 -0.74 -10.53
C ASP A 49 6.34 0.40 -11.49
N GLU A 50 6.80 1.61 -11.18
CA GLU A 50 6.71 2.80 -12.03
C GLU A 50 5.28 3.21 -12.41
N LEU A 51 4.51 3.67 -11.42
CA LEU A 51 3.13 4.12 -11.58
C LEU A 51 2.93 5.16 -12.71
N GLN A 52 3.94 5.96 -13.02
CA GLN A 52 3.89 6.99 -14.08
C GLN A 52 3.92 6.42 -15.50
N GLN A 53 4.34 5.17 -15.69
CA GLN A 53 4.38 4.54 -17.02
C GLN A 53 3.03 3.96 -17.47
N ILE A 54 1.94 4.52 -16.99
CA ILE A 54 0.60 4.06 -17.34
C ILE A 54 0.29 4.28 -18.82
N ALA A 55 -0.39 3.30 -19.42
CA ALA A 55 -0.90 3.41 -20.77
C ALA A 55 -1.81 4.64 -20.93
N ARG A 56 -1.75 5.32 -22.07
CA ARG A 56 -2.41 6.62 -22.36
C ARG A 56 -3.89 6.73 -21.96
N ASN A 57 -4.59 5.61 -21.77
CA ASN A 57 -6.03 5.58 -21.48
C ASN A 57 -6.32 5.17 -20.01
N LEU A 58 -5.33 5.14 -19.13
CA LEU A 58 -5.48 4.74 -17.75
C LEU A 58 -4.66 5.70 -16.88
N THR A 59 -5.31 6.45 -16.00
CA THR A 59 -4.60 7.27 -15.01
C THR A 59 -4.20 6.42 -13.79
N PRO A 60 -3.18 6.83 -13.01
CA PRO A 60 -2.83 6.19 -11.74
C PRO A 60 -4.04 6.01 -10.82
N ALA A 61 -4.82 7.06 -10.63
CA ALA A 61 -6.03 7.04 -9.82
C ALA A 61 -7.07 6.01 -10.31
N MET A 62 -7.28 5.92 -11.62
CA MET A 62 -8.18 4.92 -12.22
C MET A 62 -7.68 3.48 -12.01
N ALA A 63 -6.36 3.26 -12.12
CA ALA A 63 -5.76 1.95 -11.87
C ALA A 63 -5.94 1.52 -10.42
N VAL A 64 -5.66 2.40 -9.46
CA VAL A 64 -5.85 2.15 -8.03
C VAL A 64 -7.33 1.87 -7.72
N TYR A 65 -8.23 2.69 -8.24
CA TYR A 65 -9.67 2.48 -8.05
C TYR A 65 -10.13 1.13 -8.60
N GLN A 66 -9.72 0.78 -9.83
CA GLN A 66 -10.08 -0.48 -10.46
C GLN A 66 -9.54 -1.69 -9.71
N LEU A 67 -8.27 -1.65 -9.32
CA LEU A 67 -7.62 -2.72 -8.59
C LEU A 67 -8.18 -2.85 -7.16
N GLY A 68 -8.45 -1.73 -6.49
CA GLY A 68 -9.01 -1.68 -5.14
C GLY A 68 -10.45 -2.20 -5.05
N ASN A 69 -11.20 -2.26 -6.16
CA ASN A 69 -12.55 -2.82 -6.18
C ASN A 69 -12.59 -4.35 -6.02
N GLY A 70 -11.48 -5.05 -6.18
CA GLY A 70 -11.39 -6.50 -6.00
C GLY A 70 -12.10 -7.34 -7.06
N GLN A 71 -12.63 -6.71 -8.11
CA GLN A 71 -13.30 -7.40 -9.23
C GLN A 71 -13.08 -6.68 -10.57
N GLY A 72 -13.02 -7.46 -11.63
CA GLY A 72 -12.90 -6.97 -13.00
C GLY A 72 -14.20 -6.43 -13.55
N LYS A 73 -14.12 -5.82 -14.75
CA LYS A 73 -15.29 -5.34 -15.47
C LYS A 73 -16.09 -6.51 -16.03
N THR A 74 -17.42 -6.44 -15.90
CA THR A 74 -18.32 -7.37 -16.58
C THR A 74 -18.24 -7.18 -18.10
N ARG A 75 -18.09 -8.27 -18.83
CA ARG A 75 -18.00 -8.27 -20.32
C ARG A 75 -18.98 -9.26 -20.93
N GLY A 76 -19.60 -8.86 -22.03
CA GLY A 76 -20.43 -9.76 -22.82
C GLY A 76 -19.59 -10.75 -23.64
N MET A 77 -20.17 -11.91 -23.94
CA MET A 77 -19.61 -12.86 -24.92
C MET A 77 -20.17 -12.60 -26.30
N LYS A 78 -19.41 -12.93 -27.36
CA LYS A 78 -19.84 -12.77 -28.76
C LYS A 78 -21.12 -13.55 -29.10
N ASN A 79 -21.35 -14.65 -28.40
CA ASN A 79 -22.49 -15.56 -28.62
C ASN A 79 -23.64 -15.32 -27.64
N GLY A 80 -23.68 -14.17 -26.96
CA GLY A 80 -24.63 -13.85 -25.91
C GLY A 80 -24.17 -14.33 -24.53
N GLY A 81 -24.74 -13.72 -23.47
CA GLY A 81 -24.35 -13.97 -22.09
C GLY A 81 -23.16 -13.13 -21.61
N LEU A 82 -22.71 -13.41 -20.38
CA LEU A 82 -21.62 -12.70 -19.70
C LEU A 82 -20.40 -13.60 -19.55
N GLN A 83 -19.20 -13.01 -19.71
CA GLN A 83 -17.95 -13.66 -19.34
C GLN A 83 -17.89 -13.78 -17.82
N GLU A 84 -17.16 -14.78 -17.32
CA GLU A 84 -16.85 -14.87 -15.91
C GLU A 84 -16.07 -13.63 -15.45
N THR A 85 -16.56 -12.97 -14.42
CA THR A 85 -15.92 -11.78 -13.86
C THR A 85 -14.78 -12.23 -12.92
N LEU A 86 -13.57 -11.81 -13.23
CA LEU A 86 -12.42 -12.08 -12.38
C LEU A 86 -12.57 -11.34 -11.04
N THR A 87 -12.22 -12.02 -9.95
CA THR A 87 -12.21 -11.44 -8.61
C THR A 87 -10.86 -11.67 -7.94
N TRP A 88 -10.47 -10.78 -7.03
CA TRP A 88 -9.24 -10.86 -6.25
C TRP A 88 -9.39 -10.19 -4.88
N ARG A 89 -8.54 -10.60 -3.94
CA ARG A 89 -8.38 -10.01 -2.60
C ARG A 89 -6.90 -10.01 -2.24
N ASN A 90 -6.10 -9.34 -3.05
CA ASN A 90 -4.65 -9.27 -2.86
C ASN A 90 -4.23 -7.89 -2.32
N SER A 91 -3.12 -7.87 -1.60
CA SER A 91 -2.41 -6.64 -1.32
C SER A 91 -1.72 -6.17 -2.59
N ILE A 92 -1.88 -4.90 -2.91
CA ILE A 92 -1.30 -4.29 -4.10
C ILE A 92 -0.27 -3.28 -3.65
N MET A 93 0.97 -3.45 -4.11
CA MET A 93 2.08 -2.57 -3.79
C MET A 93 2.56 -1.90 -5.07
N THR A 94 2.71 -0.60 -5.03
CA THR A 94 3.17 0.19 -6.19
C THR A 94 4.30 1.12 -5.78
N THR A 95 5.13 1.49 -6.76
CA THR A 95 6.10 2.56 -6.62
C THR A 95 5.79 3.67 -7.61
N GLY A 96 6.16 4.88 -7.28
CA GLY A 96 5.94 6.04 -8.14
C GLY A 96 6.87 7.20 -7.77
N GLU A 97 6.95 8.22 -8.61
CA GLU A 97 7.68 9.48 -8.36
C GLU A 97 6.72 10.63 -8.03
N GLU A 98 5.47 10.52 -8.48
CA GLU A 98 4.42 11.50 -8.27
C GLU A 98 3.32 10.94 -7.36
N PRO A 99 2.65 11.80 -6.57
CA PRO A 99 1.53 11.40 -5.74
C PRO A 99 0.39 10.83 -6.58
N LEU A 100 -0.38 9.92 -5.96
CA LEU A 100 -1.68 9.46 -6.50
C LEU A 100 -2.74 10.55 -6.42
N SER A 101 -2.65 11.41 -5.39
CA SER A 101 -3.50 12.57 -5.17
C SER A 101 -3.12 13.70 -6.13
N SER A 102 -3.51 13.61 -7.40
CA SER A 102 -3.51 14.75 -8.31
C SER A 102 -4.80 15.56 -8.15
N GLU A 103 -4.82 16.82 -8.65
CA GLU A 103 -5.93 17.80 -8.53
C GLU A 103 -7.34 17.27 -8.85
N ASN A 104 -7.45 16.09 -9.47
CA ASN A 104 -8.69 15.43 -9.86
C ASN A 104 -8.90 14.06 -9.17
N SER A 105 -8.19 13.76 -8.09
CA SER A 105 -8.34 12.48 -7.39
C SER A 105 -9.69 12.42 -6.70
N MET A 106 -10.48 11.39 -7.01
CA MET A 106 -11.72 11.12 -6.29
C MET A 106 -11.38 10.72 -4.85
N ASP A 107 -12.11 11.21 -3.85
CA ASP A 107 -11.99 10.82 -2.43
C ASP A 107 -11.94 9.30 -2.23
N GLY A 108 -12.59 8.56 -3.12
CA GLY A 108 -12.56 7.10 -3.14
C GLY A 108 -11.22 6.46 -3.50
N VAL A 109 -10.25 7.17 -4.06
CA VAL A 109 -8.88 6.67 -4.30
C VAL A 109 -8.06 6.82 -3.03
N ILE A 110 -8.13 7.99 -2.41
CA ILE A 110 -7.43 8.31 -1.15
C ILE A 110 -7.81 7.28 -0.07
N SER A 111 -9.09 6.96 0.08
CA SER A 111 -9.55 5.98 1.09
C SER A 111 -9.12 4.53 0.83
N ARG A 112 -8.63 4.20 -0.37
CA ARG A 112 -8.24 2.82 -0.75
C ARG A 112 -6.73 2.59 -0.82
N ALA A 113 -5.94 3.65 -0.79
CA ALA A 113 -4.50 3.57 -0.91
C ALA A 113 -3.82 4.23 0.29
N ILE A 114 -2.85 3.56 0.87
CA ILE A 114 -1.92 4.15 1.83
C ILE A 114 -0.72 4.60 1.02
N GLU A 115 -0.51 5.90 0.95
CA GLU A 115 0.58 6.51 0.22
C GLU A 115 1.67 6.93 1.20
N LEU A 116 2.89 6.47 0.97
CA LEU A 116 4.04 6.76 1.81
C LEU A 116 5.06 7.57 1.02
N TYR A 117 5.47 8.69 1.57
CA TYR A 117 6.42 9.60 0.96
C TYR A 117 7.80 9.44 1.61
N GLY A 118 8.81 9.54 0.78
CA GLY A 118 10.19 9.42 1.20
C GLY A 118 10.97 8.37 0.41
N ALA A 119 12.22 8.16 0.83
CA ALA A 119 13.06 7.09 0.33
C ALA A 119 12.94 5.88 1.27
N PRO A 120 12.37 4.74 0.84
CA PRO A 120 12.25 3.57 1.71
C PRO A 120 13.63 3.00 2.08
N ILE A 121 14.64 3.24 1.26
CA ILE A 121 16.04 2.86 1.52
C ILE A 121 16.90 4.04 1.06
N ASP A 122 17.49 4.77 2.00
CA ASP A 122 18.35 5.93 1.77
C ASP A 122 19.84 5.58 1.67
N ASP A 123 20.27 4.46 2.26
CA ASP A 123 21.61 3.93 2.13
C ASP A 123 21.78 3.11 0.83
N PRO A 124 22.63 3.56 -0.13
CA PRO A 124 22.83 2.83 -1.39
C PRO A 124 23.48 1.46 -1.23
N GLU A 125 24.28 1.23 -0.17
CA GLU A 125 24.90 -0.07 0.08
C GLU A 125 23.89 -1.05 0.62
N PHE A 126 23.08 -0.61 1.57
CA PHE A 126 21.95 -1.41 2.06
C PHE A 126 20.95 -1.70 0.94
N GLY A 127 20.64 -0.73 0.09
CA GLY A 127 19.78 -0.95 -1.08
C GLY A 127 20.30 -2.01 -2.05
N ARG A 128 21.62 -2.05 -2.29
CA ARG A 128 22.25 -3.11 -3.09
C ARG A 128 22.17 -4.47 -2.42
N LEU A 129 22.40 -4.52 -1.11
CA LEU A 129 22.29 -5.76 -0.33
C LEU A 129 20.85 -6.31 -0.38
N VAL A 130 19.85 -5.48 -0.13
CA VAL A 130 18.42 -5.85 -0.21
C VAL A 130 18.09 -6.41 -1.59
N HIS A 131 18.58 -5.78 -2.64
CA HIS A 131 18.36 -6.22 -4.02
C HIS A 131 18.98 -7.62 -4.27
N GLN A 132 20.24 -7.81 -3.93
CA GLN A 132 20.95 -9.08 -4.10
C GLN A 132 20.32 -10.22 -3.28
N VAL A 133 19.98 -9.95 -2.02
CA VAL A 133 19.35 -10.94 -1.13
C VAL A 133 17.98 -11.36 -1.67
N SER A 134 17.18 -10.40 -2.11
CA SER A 134 15.84 -10.65 -2.64
C SER A 134 15.83 -11.47 -3.93
N GLU A 135 16.85 -11.29 -4.79
CA GLU A 135 16.98 -12.05 -6.04
C GLU A 135 17.56 -13.45 -5.83
N ALA A 136 18.38 -13.64 -4.80
CA ALA A 136 19.00 -14.93 -4.50
C ALA A 136 18.15 -15.81 -3.56
N ASN A 137 17.34 -15.19 -2.68
CA ASN A 137 16.59 -15.88 -1.64
C ASN A 137 15.13 -15.46 -1.68
N TYR A 138 14.25 -16.29 -2.23
CA TYR A 138 12.83 -16.00 -2.33
C TYR A 138 11.94 -17.21 -2.10
N GLY A 139 10.67 -16.96 -1.74
CA GLY A 139 9.63 -17.97 -1.62
C GLY A 139 9.65 -18.81 -0.34
N PHE A 140 10.60 -18.58 0.57
CA PHE A 140 10.74 -19.34 1.81
C PHE A 140 9.92 -18.74 2.96
N ALA A 141 10.17 -17.48 3.29
CA ALA A 141 9.58 -16.82 4.45
C ALA A 141 8.04 -16.80 4.39
N GLY A 142 7.46 -16.54 3.22
CA GLY A 142 6.02 -16.57 3.05
C GLY A 142 5.37 -17.93 3.30
N ARG A 143 6.05 -19.03 3.01
CA ARG A 143 5.57 -20.39 3.32
C ARG A 143 5.62 -20.68 4.82
N ILE A 144 6.69 -20.28 5.48
CA ILE A 144 6.86 -20.41 6.94
C ILE A 144 5.75 -19.59 7.62
N TYR A 145 5.56 -18.36 7.21
CA TYR A 145 4.52 -17.47 7.73
C TYR A 145 3.10 -18.05 7.59
N ILE A 146 2.74 -18.56 6.40
CA ILE A 146 1.40 -19.15 6.18
C ILE A 146 1.22 -20.39 7.05
N ARG A 147 2.24 -21.23 7.20
CA ARG A 147 2.17 -22.39 8.09
C ARG A 147 1.95 -21.97 9.53
N HIS A 148 2.71 -20.97 10.01
CA HIS A 148 2.55 -20.41 11.34
C HIS A 148 1.11 -19.90 11.56
N LEU A 149 0.55 -19.15 10.61
CA LEU A 149 -0.83 -18.68 10.70
C LEU A 149 -1.84 -19.82 10.79
N ILE A 150 -1.68 -20.88 10.01
CA ILE A 150 -2.57 -22.05 10.04
C ILE A 150 -2.48 -22.76 11.38
N ASP A 151 -1.27 -23.03 11.83
CA ASP A 151 -1.01 -23.90 12.98
C ASP A 151 -1.28 -23.21 14.34
N HIS A 152 -1.07 -21.88 14.42
CA HIS A 152 -1.08 -21.14 15.70
C HIS A 152 -2.12 -20.02 15.79
N VAL A 153 -2.72 -19.60 14.69
CA VAL A 153 -3.68 -18.48 14.69
C VAL A 153 -5.05 -18.95 14.23
N ILE A 154 -5.14 -19.51 13.01
CA ILE A 154 -6.44 -19.91 12.42
C ILE A 154 -7.02 -21.14 13.13
N SER A 155 -6.18 -22.04 13.63
CA SER A 155 -6.60 -23.20 14.41
C SER A 155 -7.29 -22.83 15.72
N GLU A 156 -6.97 -21.67 16.28
CA GLU A 156 -7.58 -21.14 17.49
C GLU A 156 -8.75 -20.21 17.14
N LYS A 157 -9.97 -20.66 17.41
CA LYS A 157 -11.18 -19.92 17.06
C LYS A 157 -11.23 -18.55 17.73
N GLY A 158 -11.36 -17.51 16.91
CA GLY A 158 -11.52 -16.13 17.36
C GLY A 158 -10.20 -15.42 17.70
N LYS A 159 -9.06 -16.12 17.68
CA LYS A 159 -7.76 -15.51 17.99
C LYS A 159 -7.41 -14.36 17.04
N LEU A 160 -7.50 -14.58 15.74
CA LEU A 160 -7.20 -13.57 14.73
C LEU A 160 -8.02 -12.29 14.92
N GLU A 161 -9.31 -12.46 15.23
CA GLU A 161 -10.23 -11.34 15.45
C GLU A 161 -9.93 -10.60 16.76
N SER A 162 -9.64 -11.34 17.84
CA SER A 162 -9.23 -10.77 19.12
C SER A 162 -7.94 -9.99 19.00
N ASP A 163 -6.90 -10.59 18.43
CA ASP A 163 -5.58 -9.96 18.26
C ASP A 163 -5.67 -8.71 17.39
N TYR A 164 -6.52 -8.73 16.35
CA TYR A 164 -6.78 -7.56 15.51
C TYR A 164 -7.43 -6.42 16.32
N HIS A 165 -8.47 -6.70 17.09
CA HIS A 165 -9.16 -5.68 17.87
C HIS A 165 -8.26 -5.06 18.94
N ASP A 166 -7.47 -5.88 19.64
CA ASP A 166 -6.54 -5.43 20.65
C ASP A 166 -5.45 -4.54 20.05
N LEU A 167 -4.84 -4.98 18.96
CA LEU A 167 -3.79 -4.22 18.27
C LEU A 167 -4.32 -2.91 17.68
N ARG A 168 -5.50 -2.95 17.09
CA ARG A 168 -6.18 -1.76 16.55
C ARG A 168 -6.47 -0.73 17.64
N ALA A 169 -6.92 -1.17 18.82
CA ALA A 169 -7.20 -0.28 19.94
C ALA A 169 -5.91 0.40 20.43
N ARG A 170 -4.83 -0.36 20.61
CA ARG A 170 -3.51 0.16 21.01
C ARG A 170 -2.95 1.13 19.98
N LEU A 171 -3.04 0.80 18.70
CA LEU A 171 -2.61 1.67 17.60
C LEU A 171 -3.37 3.00 17.60
N LYS A 172 -4.69 2.94 17.77
CA LYS A 172 -5.53 4.13 17.83
C LYS A 172 -5.17 5.01 19.03
N GLU A 173 -5.03 4.43 20.21
CA GLU A 173 -4.62 5.14 21.42
C GLU A 173 -3.25 5.82 21.27
N ALA A 174 -2.28 5.11 20.72
CA ALA A 174 -0.94 5.64 20.48
C ALA A 174 -0.92 6.77 19.43
N PHE A 175 -1.78 6.69 18.40
CA PHE A 175 -1.93 7.75 17.41
C PHE A 175 -2.66 8.97 17.99
N ASP A 176 -3.75 8.77 18.73
CA ASP A 176 -4.52 9.85 19.37
C ASP A 176 -3.65 10.67 20.34
N ALA A 177 -2.67 10.03 20.99
CA ALA A 177 -1.69 10.71 21.84
C ALA A 177 -0.75 11.69 21.08
N LYS A 178 -0.72 11.66 19.74
CA LYS A 178 0.03 12.62 18.91
C LYS A 178 -0.71 13.93 18.66
N ASP A 179 -2.00 14.03 19.02
CA ASP A 179 -2.85 15.22 18.82
C ASP A 179 -2.89 15.73 17.37
N LEU A 180 -2.90 14.79 16.41
CA LEU A 180 -2.94 15.07 14.97
C LEU A 180 -4.36 15.06 14.39
N GLY A 181 -5.37 14.92 15.24
CA GLY A 181 -6.76 14.71 14.85
C GLY A 181 -7.10 13.23 14.70
N GLU A 182 -8.22 12.92 14.04
CA GLU A 182 -8.65 11.52 13.89
C GLU A 182 -7.75 10.76 12.90
N ALA A 183 -7.48 9.48 13.20
CA ALA A 183 -6.69 8.58 12.34
C ALA A 183 -7.36 8.27 10.98
N GLY A 184 -8.65 8.62 10.85
CA GLY A 184 -9.41 8.47 9.62
C GLY A 184 -9.64 7.03 9.19
N VAL A 185 -9.86 6.84 7.88
CA VAL A 185 -10.22 5.54 7.29
C VAL A 185 -9.06 4.55 7.21
N HIS A 186 -7.82 5.01 7.41
CA HIS A 186 -6.63 4.17 7.23
C HIS A 186 -6.27 3.33 8.46
N VAL A 187 -6.82 3.64 9.65
CA VAL A 187 -6.49 2.93 10.89
C VAL A 187 -6.73 1.43 10.79
N ASP A 188 -7.80 1.02 10.14
CA ASP A 188 -8.14 -0.39 9.99
C ASP A 188 -7.14 -1.13 9.09
N SER A 189 -6.75 -0.51 7.99
CA SER A 189 -5.76 -1.07 7.07
C SER A 189 -4.37 -1.14 7.69
N VAL A 190 -3.96 -0.11 8.43
CA VAL A 190 -2.67 -0.09 9.13
C VAL A 190 -2.67 -1.10 10.27
N ALA A 191 -3.78 -1.27 11.01
CA ALA A 191 -3.89 -2.31 12.04
C ALA A 191 -3.71 -3.73 11.47
N VAL A 192 -4.25 -4.00 10.27
CA VAL A 192 -4.00 -5.29 9.56
C VAL A 192 -2.53 -5.45 9.19
N MET A 193 -1.86 -4.37 8.74
CA MET A 193 -0.42 -4.42 8.45
C MET A 193 0.40 -4.70 9.72
N CYS A 194 0.08 -4.02 10.81
CA CYS A 194 0.70 -4.24 12.12
C CYS A 194 0.50 -5.68 12.62
N LEU A 195 -0.71 -6.23 12.49
CA LEU A 195 -1.00 -7.60 12.88
C LEU A 195 -0.20 -8.61 12.03
N ALA A 196 -0.08 -8.36 10.73
CA ALA A 196 0.71 -9.21 9.85
C ALA A 196 2.20 -9.20 10.23
N ASP A 197 2.73 -8.03 10.59
CA ASP A 197 4.12 -7.86 11.02
C ASP A 197 4.36 -8.53 12.39
N LEU A 198 3.44 -8.37 13.35
CA LEU A 198 3.47 -9.08 14.63
C LEU A 198 3.59 -10.59 14.45
N TYR A 199 2.74 -11.17 13.60
CA TYR A 199 2.80 -12.62 13.33
C TYR A 199 4.04 -13.04 12.54
N ALA A 200 4.54 -12.18 11.65
CA ALA A 200 5.79 -12.44 10.94
C ALA A 200 6.97 -12.45 11.92
N ALA A 201 7.03 -11.51 12.84
CA ALA A 201 8.06 -11.45 13.85
C ALA A 201 8.02 -12.69 14.78
N GLN A 202 6.84 -13.11 15.21
CA GLN A 202 6.65 -14.32 16.04
C GLN A 202 7.12 -15.59 15.35
N CYS A 203 6.99 -15.71 14.03
CA CYS A 203 7.40 -16.91 13.31
C CYS A 203 8.86 -16.89 12.83
N LEU A 204 9.48 -15.71 12.73
CA LEU A 204 10.83 -15.54 12.18
C LEU A 204 11.90 -15.32 13.23
N TYR A 205 11.52 -14.83 14.42
CA TYR A 205 12.45 -14.56 15.50
C TYR A 205 12.19 -15.46 16.70
N ASP A 206 13.26 -15.80 17.41
CA ASP A 206 13.18 -16.52 18.69
C ASP A 206 12.74 -15.53 19.79
N GLU A 207 11.78 -15.93 20.61
CA GLU A 207 11.28 -15.15 21.74
C GLU A 207 12.39 -14.76 22.75
N ALA A 208 13.41 -15.62 22.91
CA ALA A 208 14.57 -15.31 23.72
C ALA A 208 15.42 -14.16 23.16
N THR A 209 15.40 -13.99 21.83
CA THR A 209 16.15 -12.94 21.12
C THR A 209 15.34 -11.66 21.01
N LEU A 210 14.02 -11.79 20.82
CA LEU A 210 13.12 -10.65 20.64
C LEU A 210 11.82 -10.89 21.44
N PRO A 211 11.73 -10.34 22.69
CA PRO A 211 10.54 -10.47 23.51
C PRO A 211 9.28 -9.91 22.87
N ILE A 212 8.15 -10.58 23.05
CA ILE A 212 6.86 -10.22 22.44
C ILE A 212 6.45 -8.76 22.72
N GLU A 213 6.67 -8.24 23.91
CA GLU A 213 6.35 -6.84 24.28
C GLU A 213 7.18 -5.83 23.47
N THR A 214 8.42 -6.18 23.13
CA THR A 214 9.27 -5.37 22.26
C THR A 214 8.72 -5.36 20.85
N ILE A 215 8.33 -6.52 20.31
CA ILE A 215 7.71 -6.65 18.99
C ILE A 215 6.43 -5.80 18.91
N ILE A 216 5.54 -5.94 19.90
CA ILE A 216 4.27 -5.18 19.93
C ILE A 216 4.54 -3.68 19.91
N ARG A 217 5.49 -3.20 20.70
CA ARG A 217 5.85 -1.78 20.73
C ARG A 217 6.37 -1.30 19.37
N GLU A 218 7.32 -2.02 18.78
CA GLU A 218 7.91 -1.65 17.48
C GLU A 218 6.88 -1.65 16.36
N VAL A 219 5.98 -2.63 16.35
CA VAL A 219 4.89 -2.73 15.37
C VAL A 219 3.90 -1.57 15.52
N ILE A 220 3.57 -1.17 16.76
CA ILE A 220 2.70 -0.02 17.01
C ILE A 220 3.40 1.28 16.60
N ASP A 221 4.67 1.46 16.96
CA ASP A 221 5.46 2.65 16.59
C ASP A 221 5.55 2.80 15.06
N MET A 222 5.77 1.70 14.34
CA MET A 222 5.73 1.67 12.87
C MET A 222 4.34 2.05 12.33
N GLY A 223 3.28 1.47 12.88
CA GLY A 223 1.91 1.80 12.48
C GLY A 223 1.55 3.27 12.72
N VAL A 224 1.95 3.82 13.85
CA VAL A 224 1.80 5.26 14.14
C VAL A 224 2.57 6.11 13.14
N ALA A 225 3.82 5.74 12.80
CA ALA A 225 4.61 6.46 11.81
C ALA A 225 3.94 6.48 10.43
N VAL A 226 3.34 5.36 10.01
CA VAL A 226 2.55 5.28 8.77
C VAL A 226 1.36 6.23 8.81
N LEU A 227 0.56 6.22 9.89
CA LEU A 227 -0.61 7.09 10.03
C LEU A 227 -0.22 8.57 10.09
N VAL A 228 0.88 8.91 10.76
CA VAL A 228 1.44 10.27 10.81
C VAL A 228 1.83 10.73 9.40
N ASN A 229 2.55 9.91 8.65
CA ASN A 229 2.96 10.24 7.29
C ASN A 229 1.76 10.52 6.38
N VAL A 230 0.71 9.68 6.44
CA VAL A 230 -0.55 9.89 5.71
C VAL A 230 -1.21 11.22 6.11
N LYS A 231 -1.27 11.53 7.42
CA LYS A 231 -1.88 12.78 7.91
C LYS A 231 -1.12 14.04 7.50
N GLU A 232 0.19 13.99 7.50
CA GLU A 232 1.02 15.11 7.04
C GLU A 232 0.78 15.39 5.56
N GLN A 233 0.68 14.36 4.73
CA GLN A 233 0.36 14.50 3.31
C GLN A 233 -1.04 15.06 3.08
N GLU A 234 -2.06 14.59 3.80
CA GLU A 234 -3.42 15.14 3.73
C GLU A 234 -3.44 16.66 4.01
N LYS A 235 -2.60 17.14 4.94
CA LYS A 235 -2.48 18.57 5.25
C LYS A 235 -1.79 19.34 4.12
N GLU A 236 -0.68 18.81 3.59
CA GLU A 236 0.03 19.44 2.48
C GLU A 236 -0.84 19.52 1.23
N ASP A 237 -1.49 18.44 0.85
CA ASP A 237 -2.43 18.40 -0.28
C ASP A 237 -3.59 19.40 -0.13
N SER A 238 -4.07 19.60 1.09
CA SER A 238 -5.14 20.57 1.36
C SER A 238 -4.67 22.02 1.21
N ILE A 239 -3.43 22.30 1.61
CA ILE A 239 -2.81 23.63 1.47
C ILE A 239 -2.53 23.92 0.00
N GLU A 240 -1.97 22.97 -0.75
CA GLU A 240 -1.72 23.13 -2.18
C GLU A 240 -3.03 23.36 -2.97
N ARG A 241 -4.06 22.58 -2.68
CA ARG A 241 -5.39 22.79 -3.27
C ARG A 241 -5.97 24.17 -2.96
N ALA A 242 -5.87 24.63 -1.70
CA ALA A 242 -6.32 25.97 -1.32
C ALA A 242 -5.52 27.05 -2.04
N TRP A 243 -4.21 26.88 -2.18
CA TRP A 243 -3.34 27.80 -2.88
C TRP A 243 -3.64 27.85 -4.38
N SER A 244 -3.80 26.71 -5.04
CA SER A 244 -4.20 26.61 -6.44
C SER A 244 -5.56 27.26 -6.71
N PHE A 245 -6.53 27.08 -5.79
CA PHE A 245 -7.81 27.79 -5.84
C PHE A 245 -7.65 29.31 -5.78
N VAL A 246 -6.84 29.81 -4.84
CA VAL A 246 -6.56 31.25 -4.71
C VAL A 246 -5.89 31.79 -5.97
N GLN A 247 -4.88 31.08 -6.51
CA GLN A 247 -4.22 31.48 -7.76
C GLN A 247 -5.20 31.52 -8.94
N GLY A 248 -6.05 30.51 -9.08
CA GLY A 248 -7.09 30.46 -10.11
C GLY A 248 -8.10 31.60 -9.97
N TRP A 249 -8.52 31.89 -8.74
CA TRP A 249 -9.43 33.00 -8.44
C TRP A 249 -8.80 34.35 -8.79
N VAL A 250 -7.54 34.59 -8.38
CA VAL A 250 -6.78 35.81 -8.73
C VAL A 250 -6.65 35.96 -10.25
N ALA A 251 -6.30 34.86 -10.95
CA ALA A 251 -6.17 34.88 -12.41
C ALA A 251 -7.49 35.23 -13.12
N SER A 252 -8.61 34.71 -12.63
CA SER A 252 -9.94 34.96 -13.17
C SER A 252 -10.45 36.37 -12.86
N ASN A 253 -9.99 36.98 -11.77
CA ASN A 253 -10.43 38.30 -11.28
C ASN A 253 -9.35 39.40 -11.42
N ARG A 254 -8.45 39.25 -12.39
CA ARG A 254 -7.32 40.18 -12.62
C ARG A 254 -7.76 41.65 -12.69
N ASN A 255 -8.98 41.93 -13.18
CA ASN A 255 -9.50 43.29 -13.27
C ASN A 255 -9.80 43.94 -11.89
N CYS A 256 -9.98 43.15 -10.84
CA CYS A 256 -10.16 43.62 -9.47
C CYS A 256 -8.84 44.12 -8.83
N PHE A 257 -7.70 43.75 -9.41
CA PHE A 257 -6.35 44.06 -8.90
C PHE A 257 -5.61 45.12 -9.74
N LYS A 258 -6.29 45.76 -10.69
CA LYS A 258 -5.68 46.87 -11.44
C LYS A 258 -5.64 48.10 -10.52
N PRO A 259 -4.47 48.77 -10.40
CA PRO A 259 -4.44 50.08 -9.74
C PRO A 259 -5.31 51.04 -10.51
N HIS A 260 -6.08 51.87 -9.79
CA HIS A 260 -6.86 52.96 -10.34
C HIS A 260 -5.99 54.08 -10.87
#